data_0115e5e89e7cc09628cb8d2a4abfdca9
#
_entry.id   0115e5e89e7cc09628cb8d2a4abfdca9
#
_cell.length_a   1.000
_cell.length_b   1.000
_cell.length_c   1.000
_cell.angle_alpha   90.00
_cell.angle_beta   90.00
_cell.angle_gamma   90.00
#
_symmetry.space_group_name_H-M   'P 1'
#
loop_
_entity.id
_entity.type
_entity.pdbx_description
1 polymer ?
#
loop_
_entity_poly.entity_id
_entity_poly.type
_entity_poly.pdbx_seq_one_letter_code
_entity_poly.pdbx_strand_id
1 'polypeptide(L)'
;MLKRLKSVSMLLFLMGASTGAAYAVANPGVADVKITQQTGTCTGIVKDATGEGVIGASVVVKGTTNGTITGLDGDFSLSNVKEGDIIVISFVGYATQEIKWTGKPLDVLLKDDTQLLGEVVVTALGMKREEKALGYAVTELKSEELYTN
;
A
#
# COMPACT_ATOMS: atom_id res chain seq x y z
N MET A 1 -20.62 -64.82 -48.16
CA MET A 1 -21.43 -64.80 -46.92
C MET A 1 -21.08 -63.78 -45.86
N LEU A 2 -19.98 -63.00 -46.01
CA LEU A 2 -19.52 -62.06 -45.01
C LEU A 2 -20.22 -60.66 -45.01
N LYS A 3 -20.90 -60.31 -46.12
CA LYS A 3 -21.55 -59.01 -46.27
C LYS A 3 -22.90 -58.85 -45.50
N ARG A 4 -23.53 -59.95 -45.18
CA ARG A 4 -24.84 -59.92 -44.44
C ARG A 4 -24.68 -59.91 -42.95
N LEU A 5 -23.50 -60.25 -42.41
CA LEU A 5 -23.26 -60.27 -40.95
C LEU A 5 -22.99 -58.84 -40.41
N LYS A 6 -22.47 -57.97 -41.22
CA LYS A 6 -22.25 -56.57 -40.83
C LYS A 6 -23.52 -55.75 -40.73
N SER A 7 -24.55 -56.10 -41.49
CA SER A 7 -25.82 -55.39 -41.49
C SER A 7 -26.69 -55.74 -40.26
N VAL A 8 -26.60 -56.97 -39.76
CA VAL A 8 -27.38 -57.39 -38.56
C VAL A 8 -26.75 -56.82 -37.28
N SER A 9 -25.39 -56.72 -37.26
CA SER A 9 -24.71 -56.12 -36.11
C SER A 9 -25.00 -54.63 -35.99
N MET A 10 -25.19 -53.95 -37.12
CA MET A 10 -25.51 -52.53 -37.12
C MET A 10 -26.95 -52.23 -36.71
N LEU A 11 -27.87 -53.18 -36.97
CA LEU A 11 -29.27 -53.00 -36.56
C LEU A 11 -29.47 -53.26 -35.05
N LEU A 12 -28.63 -54.10 -34.44
CA LEU A 12 -28.72 -54.39 -33.00
C LEU A 12 -28.14 -53.26 -32.15
N PHE A 13 -27.23 -52.46 -32.76
CA PHE A 13 -26.65 -51.33 -32.03
C PHE A 13 -27.55 -50.07 -32.00
N LEU A 14 -28.54 -50.00 -32.88
CA LEU A 14 -29.46 -48.86 -32.98
C LEU A 14 -30.66 -48.93 -31.98
N MET A 15 -30.91 -50.11 -31.37
CA MET A 15 -32.05 -50.26 -30.42
C MET A 15 -31.67 -50.12 -28.95
N GLY A 16 -30.39 -49.90 -28.63
CA GLY A 16 -29.90 -49.80 -27.25
C GLY A 16 -29.77 -48.39 -26.68
N ALA A 17 -30.10 -47.35 -27.45
CA ALA A 17 -29.81 -45.97 -27.08
C ALA A 17 -31.05 -45.13 -26.75
N SER A 18 -32.02 -45.70 -26.07
CA SER A 18 -33.16 -44.91 -25.59
C SER A 18 -33.52 -45.26 -24.17
N THR A 19 -32.78 -44.76 -23.22
CA THR A 19 -33.28 -44.41 -21.87
C THR A 19 -32.15 -43.72 -21.11
N GLY A 20 -32.30 -42.48 -20.85
CA GLY A 20 -31.42 -41.78 -19.96
C GLY A 20 -31.12 -40.32 -20.37
N ALA A 21 -32.19 -39.60 -20.73
CA ALA A 21 -32.08 -38.16 -20.67
C ALA A 21 -32.05 -37.75 -19.17
N ALA A 22 -30.90 -37.92 -18.54
CA ALA A 22 -30.59 -37.19 -17.33
C ALA A 22 -30.50 -35.72 -17.71
N TYR A 23 -31.55 -34.98 -17.42
CA TYR A 23 -31.50 -33.54 -17.40
C TYR A 23 -30.47 -33.15 -16.32
N ALA A 24 -29.23 -33.06 -16.68
CA ALA A 24 -28.27 -32.32 -15.93
C ALA A 24 -28.78 -30.87 -15.94
N VAL A 25 -29.52 -30.50 -14.91
CA VAL A 25 -29.72 -29.12 -14.53
C VAL A 25 -28.29 -28.59 -14.36
N ALA A 26 -27.75 -27.99 -15.41
CA ALA A 26 -26.59 -27.14 -15.30
C ALA A 26 -27.04 -26.01 -14.38
N ASN A 27 -26.76 -26.18 -13.10
CA ASN A 27 -26.63 -25.05 -12.22
C ASN A 27 -25.62 -24.12 -12.93
N PRO A 28 -25.98 -22.88 -13.28
CA PRO A 28 -24.99 -21.90 -13.61
C PRO A 28 -24.21 -21.67 -12.32
N GLY A 29 -23.27 -22.58 -12.03
CA GLY A 29 -22.31 -22.38 -10.98
C GLY A 29 -21.73 -21.02 -11.25
N VAL A 30 -21.98 -20.10 -10.32
CA VAL A 30 -21.16 -18.90 -10.18
C VAL A 30 -19.74 -19.40 -10.35
N ALA A 31 -19.15 -19.12 -11.51
CA ALA A 31 -17.74 -19.33 -11.71
C ALA A 31 -17.11 -18.53 -10.58
N ASP A 32 -16.61 -19.23 -9.56
CA ASP A 32 -15.70 -18.65 -8.61
C ASP A 32 -14.55 -18.11 -9.45
N VAL A 33 -14.66 -16.85 -9.81
CA VAL A 33 -13.55 -16.09 -10.39
C VAL A 33 -12.57 -15.98 -9.24
N LYS A 34 -11.76 -17.02 -9.09
CA LYS A 34 -10.56 -16.96 -8.28
C LYS A 34 -9.71 -15.85 -8.90
N ILE A 35 -9.92 -14.62 -8.43
CA ILE A 35 -9.00 -13.53 -8.69
C ILE A 35 -7.71 -13.95 -7.99
N THR A 36 -6.88 -14.68 -8.69
CA THR A 36 -5.51 -14.95 -8.25
C THR A 36 -4.80 -13.61 -8.33
N GLN A 37 -4.83 -12.88 -7.22
CA GLN A 37 -4.04 -11.66 -7.08
C GLN A 37 -2.58 -12.08 -7.18
N GLN A 38 -2.02 -11.86 -8.34
CA GLN A 38 -0.64 -12.17 -8.62
C GLN A 38 0.22 -11.21 -7.80
N THR A 39 0.82 -11.74 -6.73
CA THR A 39 1.81 -10.99 -5.96
C THR A 39 3.11 -11.00 -6.73
N GLY A 40 3.70 -9.83 -6.87
CA GLY A 40 4.97 -9.62 -7.55
C GLY A 40 6.04 -9.09 -6.60
N THR A 41 7.20 -8.82 -7.14
CA THR A 41 8.27 -8.09 -6.48
C THR A 41 8.30 -6.68 -7.05
N CYS A 42 8.06 -5.69 -6.20
CA CYS A 42 8.22 -4.28 -6.54
C CYS A 42 9.69 -3.90 -6.37
N THR A 43 10.33 -3.50 -7.43
CA THR A 43 11.71 -2.98 -7.41
C THR A 43 11.71 -1.52 -7.83
N GLY A 44 12.74 -0.79 -7.44
CA GLY A 44 12.88 0.60 -7.86
C GLY A 44 14.11 1.26 -7.30
N ILE A 45 14.23 2.54 -7.60
CA ILE A 45 15.30 3.41 -7.11
C ILE A 45 14.66 4.68 -6.54
N VAL A 46 15.14 5.10 -5.38
CA VAL A 46 14.74 6.34 -4.71
C VAL A 46 15.88 7.33 -4.81
N LYS A 47 15.62 8.50 -5.39
CA LYS A 47 16.58 9.58 -5.59
C LYS A 47 16.11 10.86 -4.90
N ASP A 48 17.05 11.72 -4.58
CA ASP A 48 16.77 13.08 -4.13
C ASP A 48 16.63 14.07 -5.29
N ALA A 49 16.43 15.35 -4.98
CA ALA A 49 16.30 16.41 -5.97
C ALA A 49 17.62 16.65 -6.77
N THR A 50 18.75 16.17 -6.28
CA THR A 50 20.06 16.25 -6.96
C THR A 50 20.28 15.07 -7.91
N GLY A 51 19.46 14.03 -7.82
CA GLY A 51 19.57 12.78 -8.57
C GLY A 51 20.44 11.73 -7.88
N GLU A 52 20.86 11.98 -6.65
CA GLU A 52 21.62 11.03 -5.83
C GLU A 52 20.68 10.01 -5.18
N GLY A 53 21.12 8.75 -5.04
CA GLY A 53 20.35 7.68 -4.39
C GLY A 53 20.17 7.95 -2.90
N VAL A 54 18.93 7.89 -2.41
CA VAL A 54 18.62 8.08 -0.99
C VAL A 54 18.80 6.76 -0.24
N ILE A 55 19.81 6.69 0.61
CA ILE A 55 20.16 5.50 1.41
C ILE A 55 19.29 5.44 2.66
N GLY A 56 18.74 4.25 2.95
CA GLY A 56 17.98 4.03 4.19
C GLY A 56 16.57 4.60 4.20
N ALA A 57 16.03 5.00 3.04
CA ALA A 57 14.63 5.39 2.94
C ALA A 57 13.72 4.19 3.20
N SER A 58 12.65 4.41 3.95
CA SER A 58 11.64 3.40 4.25
C SER A 58 10.68 3.25 3.07
N VAL A 59 10.48 2.03 2.61
CA VAL A 59 9.56 1.66 1.52
C VAL A 59 8.59 0.61 2.06
N VAL A 60 7.31 0.95 2.18
CA VAL A 60 6.29 0.10 2.84
C VAL A 60 5.02 0.03 2.00
N VAL A 61 4.38 -1.13 1.95
CA VAL A 61 3.03 -1.25 1.38
C VAL A 61 2.02 -0.66 2.36
N LYS A 62 1.26 0.35 1.93
CA LYS A 62 0.28 1.07 2.76
C LYS A 62 -0.71 0.12 3.43
N GLY A 63 -0.86 0.29 4.74
CA GLY A 63 -1.80 -0.53 5.53
C GLY A 63 -1.31 -1.93 5.87
N THR A 64 -0.04 -2.24 5.60
CA THR A 64 0.57 -3.53 5.95
C THR A 64 1.89 -3.33 6.72
N THR A 65 2.46 -4.43 7.21
CA THR A 65 3.81 -4.46 7.79
C THR A 65 4.88 -4.89 6.77
N ASN A 66 4.48 -5.06 5.50
CA ASN A 66 5.40 -5.45 4.44
C ASN A 66 6.20 -4.22 3.98
N GLY A 67 7.48 -4.20 4.27
CA GLY A 67 8.37 -3.08 3.97
C GLY A 67 9.82 -3.48 3.85
N THR A 68 10.62 -2.58 3.29
CA THR A 68 12.06 -2.67 3.13
C THR A 68 12.69 -1.29 3.29
N ILE A 69 14.01 -1.21 3.26
CA ILE A 69 14.76 0.04 3.20
C ILE A 69 15.60 0.08 1.91
N THR A 70 15.91 1.28 1.45
CA THR A 70 16.77 1.46 0.27
C THR A 70 18.24 1.18 0.57
N GLY A 71 18.95 0.61 -0.42
CA GLY A 71 20.36 0.33 -0.39
C GLY A 71 21.24 1.55 -0.64
N LEU A 72 22.53 1.29 -0.92
CA LEU A 72 23.56 2.34 -1.09
C LEU A 72 23.31 3.25 -2.30
N ASP A 73 22.76 2.69 -3.37
CA ASP A 73 22.44 3.42 -4.59
C ASP A 73 20.96 3.90 -4.62
N GLY A 74 20.27 3.82 -3.46
CA GLY A 74 18.85 4.12 -3.36
C GLY A 74 17.95 3.02 -3.93
N ASP A 75 18.49 1.88 -4.30
CA ASP A 75 17.76 0.73 -4.83
C ASP A 75 16.96 0.02 -3.75
N PHE A 76 15.81 -0.55 -4.12
CA PHE A 76 15.01 -1.38 -3.22
C PHE A 76 14.34 -2.55 -3.94
N SER A 77 14.02 -3.58 -3.17
CA SER A 77 13.25 -4.73 -3.62
C SER A 77 12.28 -5.14 -2.53
N LEU A 78 10.99 -5.13 -2.84
CA LEU A 78 9.89 -5.45 -1.92
C LEU A 78 9.06 -6.57 -2.51
N SER A 79 9.09 -7.74 -1.88
CA SER A 79 8.34 -8.93 -2.30
C SER A 79 6.88 -8.88 -1.82
N ASN A 80 6.04 -9.77 -2.36
CA ASN A 80 4.63 -9.92 -1.96
C ASN A 80 3.82 -8.64 -2.10
N VAL A 81 4.04 -7.88 -3.15
CA VAL A 81 3.26 -6.70 -3.52
C VAL A 81 2.24 -7.09 -4.58
N LYS A 82 1.02 -6.61 -4.47
CA LYS A 82 -0.04 -6.81 -5.45
C LYS A 82 -0.11 -5.63 -6.39
N GLU A 83 -0.44 -5.88 -7.64
CA GLU A 83 -0.72 -4.79 -8.57
C GLU A 83 -1.90 -3.96 -8.07
N GLY A 84 -1.69 -2.66 -7.97
CA GLY A 84 -2.66 -1.72 -7.40
C GLY A 84 -2.38 -1.31 -5.96
N ASP A 85 -1.46 -1.97 -5.26
CA ASP A 85 -1.04 -1.57 -3.91
C ASP A 85 -0.38 -0.18 -3.95
N ILE A 86 -0.56 0.55 -2.85
CA ILE A 86 0.08 1.85 -2.66
C ILE A 86 1.39 1.64 -1.91
N ILE A 87 2.49 2.05 -2.51
CA ILE A 87 3.81 2.04 -1.89
C ILE A 87 4.05 3.41 -1.26
N VAL A 88 4.32 3.43 0.03
CA VAL A 88 4.67 4.62 0.80
C VAL A 88 6.18 4.66 0.96
N ILE A 89 6.78 5.74 0.51
CA ILE A 89 8.23 5.98 0.60
C ILE A 89 8.43 7.21 1.49
N SER A 90 9.24 7.04 2.54
CA SER A 90 9.53 8.10 3.50
C SER A 90 10.99 8.09 3.93
N PHE A 91 11.54 9.28 4.12
CA PHE A 91 12.86 9.48 4.68
C PHE A 91 12.91 10.78 5.48
N VAL A 92 13.78 10.83 6.49
CA VAL A 92 13.94 12.02 7.35
C VAL A 92 14.38 13.23 6.52
N GLY A 93 13.69 14.36 6.63
CA GLY A 93 13.97 15.57 5.85
C GLY A 93 13.32 15.64 4.47
N TYR A 94 12.57 14.61 4.08
CA TYR A 94 11.90 14.55 2.78
C TYR A 94 10.39 14.36 2.93
N ALA A 95 9.63 14.92 2.02
CA ALA A 95 8.19 14.73 1.95
C ALA A 95 7.85 13.28 1.60
N THR A 96 6.98 12.65 2.40
CA THR A 96 6.50 11.30 2.16
C THR A 96 5.77 11.21 0.83
N GLN A 97 6.07 10.20 0.02
CA GLN A 97 5.39 9.94 -1.25
C GLN A 97 4.59 8.65 -1.22
N GLU A 98 3.42 8.69 -1.85
CA GLU A 98 2.55 7.54 -2.03
C GLU A 98 2.39 7.25 -3.53
N ILE A 99 2.79 6.08 -3.97
CA ILE A 99 2.78 5.70 -5.39
C ILE A 99 2.03 4.38 -5.55
N LYS A 100 1.05 4.37 -6.45
CA LYS A 100 0.35 3.14 -6.82
C LYS A 100 1.23 2.28 -7.72
N TRP A 101 1.51 1.04 -7.28
CA TRP A 101 2.32 0.11 -8.06
C TRP A 101 1.51 -0.52 -9.21
N THR A 102 2.09 -0.57 -10.38
CA THR A 102 1.47 -1.08 -11.62
C THR A 102 2.22 -2.27 -12.22
N GLY A 103 3.00 -3.00 -11.40
CA GLY A 103 3.79 -4.13 -11.87
C GLY A 103 5.14 -3.75 -12.52
N LYS A 104 5.46 -2.45 -12.60
CA LYS A 104 6.71 -1.94 -13.19
C LYS A 104 7.68 -1.47 -12.12
N PRO A 105 9.01 -1.44 -12.42
CA PRO A 105 9.98 -0.81 -11.54
C PRO A 105 9.64 0.65 -11.28
N LEU A 106 9.88 1.13 -10.06
CA LEU A 106 9.59 2.51 -9.65
C LEU A 106 10.87 3.35 -9.70
N ASP A 107 10.78 4.53 -10.29
CA ASP A 107 11.80 5.60 -10.18
C ASP A 107 11.16 6.75 -9.38
N VAL A 108 11.65 6.95 -8.17
CA VAL A 108 11.04 7.85 -7.19
C VAL A 108 11.97 9.00 -6.89
N LEU A 109 11.50 10.22 -7.10
CA LEU A 109 12.21 11.44 -6.74
C LEU A 109 11.62 12.01 -5.45
N LEU A 110 12.33 11.93 -4.34
CA LEU A 110 11.97 12.59 -3.10
C LEU A 110 12.23 14.09 -3.17
N LYS A 111 11.29 14.86 -2.63
CA LYS A 111 11.42 16.32 -2.50
C LYS A 111 11.70 16.66 -1.05
N ASP A 112 12.57 17.64 -0.83
CA ASP A 112 12.84 18.14 0.52
C ASP A 112 11.55 18.60 1.18
N ASP A 113 11.32 18.18 2.42
CA ASP A 113 10.21 18.67 3.22
C ASP A 113 10.63 19.97 3.92
N THR A 114 10.43 21.09 3.24
CA THR A 114 10.73 22.43 3.78
C THR A 114 9.76 22.84 4.88
N GLN A 115 8.71 22.07 5.17
CA GLN A 115 7.73 22.37 6.22
C GLN A 115 8.14 21.85 7.59
N LEU A 116 9.12 20.95 7.71
CA LEU A 116 9.58 20.43 9.00
C LEU A 116 10.34 21.43 9.87
N LEU A 117 10.70 22.60 9.36
CA LEU A 117 11.37 23.66 10.13
C LEU A 117 10.39 24.67 10.76
N GLY A 118 9.10 24.54 10.54
CA GLY A 118 8.08 25.53 10.93
C GLY A 118 7.24 25.20 12.15
N GLU A 119 7.10 23.94 12.56
CA GLU A 119 6.18 23.64 13.66
C GLU A 119 6.52 22.33 14.36
N VAL A 120 7.42 22.43 15.32
CA VAL A 120 7.45 21.44 16.41
C VAL A 120 6.30 21.75 17.36
N VAL A 121 5.08 21.44 16.95
CA VAL A 121 3.99 21.31 17.90
C VAL A 121 4.11 19.93 18.52
N VAL A 122 4.87 19.85 19.60
CA VAL A 122 4.82 18.71 20.51
C VAL A 122 3.49 18.78 21.24
N THR A 123 2.43 18.29 20.65
CA THR A 123 1.22 17.92 21.36
C THR A 123 1.37 16.53 21.93
N ALA A 124 2.27 16.37 22.90
CA ALA A 124 2.08 15.35 23.91
C ALA A 124 0.78 15.68 24.63
N LEU A 125 -0.23 14.79 24.51
CA LEU A 125 -1.49 14.84 25.25
C LEU A 125 -2.51 15.91 24.84
N GLY A 126 -2.98 15.97 23.59
CA GLY A 126 -4.33 16.45 23.25
C GLY A 126 -4.95 17.64 24.05
N MET A 127 -4.15 18.43 24.75
CA MET A 127 -4.60 19.62 25.50
C MET A 127 -4.28 20.85 24.68
N LYS A 128 -5.28 21.30 23.95
CA LYS A 128 -5.35 22.63 23.41
C LYS A 128 -5.40 23.58 24.60
N ARG A 129 -4.26 24.06 25.08
CA ARG A 129 -4.22 25.18 26.02
C ARG A 129 -4.38 26.45 25.17
N GLU A 130 -5.56 26.99 25.22
CA GLU A 130 -5.74 28.39 24.88
C GLU A 130 -4.83 29.18 25.84
N GLU A 131 -3.84 29.86 25.32
CA GLU A 131 -3.14 30.91 26.02
C GLU A 131 -4.14 32.07 26.26
N LYS A 132 -4.85 31.99 27.37
CA LYS A 132 -5.48 33.14 27.93
C LYS A 132 -4.32 34.03 28.38
N ALA A 133 -4.17 35.15 27.71
CA ALA A 133 -3.26 36.21 28.11
C ALA A 133 -3.48 36.52 29.62
N LEU A 134 -2.59 36.03 30.44
CA LEU A 134 -2.47 36.45 31.82
C LEU A 134 -1.83 37.84 31.77
N GLY A 135 -2.68 38.87 31.89
CA GLY A 135 -2.21 40.18 32.15
C GLY A 135 -1.44 40.16 33.47
N TYR A 136 -0.13 40.19 33.35
CA TYR A 136 0.71 40.51 34.50
C TYR A 136 0.47 41.99 34.87
N ALA A 137 -0.29 42.21 35.91
CA ALA A 137 -0.17 43.44 36.63
C ALA A 137 1.22 43.42 37.29
N VAL A 138 2.17 44.07 36.66
CA VAL A 138 3.47 44.38 37.26
C VAL A 138 3.15 45.46 38.29
N THR A 139 3.02 45.06 39.53
CA THR A 139 3.04 46.00 40.65
C THR A 139 4.48 46.42 40.84
N GLU A 140 4.86 47.58 40.28
CA GLU A 140 6.08 48.26 40.64
C GLU A 140 6.02 48.59 42.14
N LEU A 141 6.72 47.78 42.93
CA LEU A 141 7.05 48.16 44.32
C LEU A 141 8.10 49.26 44.24
N LYS A 142 7.61 50.49 44.42
CA LYS A 142 8.40 51.68 44.58
C LYS A 142 9.21 51.53 45.89
N SER A 143 10.52 51.37 45.70
CA SER A 143 11.53 51.17 46.76
C SER A 143 11.82 52.44 47.57
N GLU A 144 10.78 53.21 47.97
CA GLU A 144 10.95 54.49 48.59
C GLU A 144 10.57 54.55 50.06
N GLU A 145 10.23 53.44 50.73
CA GLU A 145 9.82 53.44 52.15
C GLU A 145 10.71 52.61 53.07
N LEU A 146 11.98 52.44 52.79
CA LEU A 146 12.90 51.71 53.70
C LEU A 146 13.94 52.59 54.39
N TYR A 147 13.79 53.89 54.37
CA TYR A 147 14.65 54.79 55.16
C TYR A 147 13.81 55.76 55.95
N THR A 148 13.22 55.31 57.05
CA THR A 148 12.94 56.18 58.26
C THR A 148 12.81 55.28 59.47
N ASN A 149 13.78 55.44 60.36
CA ASN A 149 13.94 55.06 61.79
C ASN A 149 14.51 53.66 62.02
#